data_5a97994fa73eca6b4568a2bd46c3bad3
#
_entry.id   5a97994fa73eca6b4568a2bd46c3bad3
#
_cell.length_a   1.000
_cell.length_b   1.000
_cell.length_c   1.000
_cell.angle_alpha   90.00
_cell.angle_beta   90.00
_cell.angle_gamma   90.00
#
_symmetry.space_group_name_H-M   'P 1'
#
loop_
_entity.id
_entity.type
_entity.pdbx_description
1 polymer ?
#
loop_
_entity_poly.entity_id
_entity_poly.type
_entity_poly.pdbx_seq_one_letter_code
_entity_poly.pdbx_strand_id
1 'polypeptide(L)'
;MAAYVNGNGVRPGYVVKYNDKIYRVMTSEHRSPGKGRAFCQVKLRNLLDGLQTEVKFRADEQVERLSLEQMKMEYLYNDPSGHCFMNCETYEQIFLDEELLKESIKFLLPNTLVQIEFYKEKPLGVSLPEAVELEVAETDPPLKGATASGSGKPATLETGLVVTVPNFIETGEKIKVSTTSGNYLERAKK
;
A
#
# COMPACT_ATOMS: atom_id res chain seq x y z
N MET A 1 8.67 -11.42 20.48
CA MET A 1 10.01 -11.06 21.06
C MET A 1 10.68 -10.05 20.15
N ALA A 2 11.34 -9.03 20.73
CA ALA A 2 12.16 -8.14 19.93
C ALA A 2 13.41 -8.89 19.44
N ALA A 3 13.67 -8.89 18.16
CA ALA A 3 14.87 -9.45 17.56
C ALA A 3 15.83 -8.30 17.22
N TYR A 4 17.10 -8.46 17.55
CA TYR A 4 18.13 -7.46 17.22
C TYR A 4 18.98 -7.96 16.06
N VAL A 5 19.31 -7.06 15.15
CA VAL A 5 20.25 -7.30 14.06
C VAL A 5 21.35 -6.25 14.08
N ASN A 6 22.56 -6.64 13.67
CA ASN A 6 23.64 -5.66 13.53
C ASN A 6 23.35 -4.72 12.36
N GLY A 7 23.84 -3.49 12.38
CA GLY A 7 23.63 -2.49 11.35
C GLY A 7 23.97 -2.99 9.94
N ASN A 8 25.03 -3.82 9.80
CA ASN A 8 25.39 -4.45 8.53
C ASN A 8 24.44 -5.61 8.12
N GLY A 9 23.61 -6.11 9.03
CA GLY A 9 22.59 -7.14 8.81
C GLY A 9 21.22 -6.59 8.41
N VAL A 10 21.04 -5.27 8.45
CA VAL A 10 19.77 -4.63 8.04
C VAL A 10 19.56 -4.82 6.54
N ARG A 11 18.36 -5.27 6.15
CA ARG A 11 18.02 -5.57 4.74
C ARG A 11 16.73 -4.84 4.34
N PRO A 12 16.56 -4.52 3.05
CA PRO A 12 15.30 -4.01 2.52
C PRO A 12 14.13 -4.92 2.90
N GLY A 13 12.97 -4.32 3.19
CA GLY A 13 11.78 -5.04 3.66
C GLY A 13 11.72 -5.27 5.17
N TYR A 14 12.83 -5.17 5.91
CA TYR A 14 12.79 -5.27 7.37
C TYR A 14 12.00 -4.11 7.97
N VAL A 15 11.30 -4.40 9.06
CA VAL A 15 10.70 -3.38 9.91
C VAL A 15 11.57 -3.20 11.13
N VAL A 16 11.94 -1.97 11.41
CA VAL A 16 12.87 -1.63 12.50
C VAL A 16 12.31 -0.51 13.36
N LYS A 17 12.65 -0.52 14.64
CA LYS A 17 12.39 0.58 15.54
C LYS A 17 13.60 1.52 15.57
N TYR A 18 13.35 2.80 15.30
CA TYR A 18 14.36 3.85 15.36
C TYR A 18 13.75 5.13 15.95
N ASN A 19 14.40 5.71 16.98
CA ASN A 19 13.89 6.89 17.70
C ASN A 19 12.40 6.78 18.09
N ASP A 20 12.02 5.64 18.68
CA ASP A 20 10.66 5.31 19.11
C ASP A 20 9.58 5.28 18.02
N LYS A 21 9.99 5.38 16.77
CA LYS A 21 9.11 5.23 15.60
C LYS A 21 9.39 3.93 14.85
N ILE A 22 8.40 3.46 14.11
CA ILE A 22 8.47 2.21 13.34
C ILE A 22 8.67 2.55 11.87
N TYR A 23 9.71 1.95 11.29
CA TYR A 23 10.11 2.21 9.91
C TYR A 23 10.25 0.92 9.13
N ARG A 24 9.92 0.97 7.85
CA ARG A 24 10.28 -0.04 6.87
C ARG A 24 11.59 0.35 6.19
N VAL A 25 12.50 -0.59 6.07
CA VAL A 25 13.75 -0.43 5.35
C VAL A 25 13.46 -0.49 3.85
N MET A 26 13.75 0.61 3.15
CA MET A 26 13.57 0.71 1.69
C MET A 26 14.82 0.26 0.95
N THR A 27 15.98 0.80 1.34
CA THR A 27 17.27 0.43 0.79
C THR A 27 18.32 0.31 1.91
N SER A 28 19.34 -0.51 1.66
CA SER A 28 20.44 -0.74 2.60
C SER A 28 21.73 -0.88 1.80
N GLU A 29 22.65 0.05 1.97
CA GLU A 29 23.94 0.07 1.30
C GLU A 29 25.07 -0.03 2.33
N HIS A 30 25.87 -1.09 2.23
CA HIS A 30 27.06 -1.24 3.06
C HIS A 30 28.21 -0.42 2.48
N ARG A 31 28.79 0.46 3.31
CA ARG A 31 29.93 1.29 2.94
C ARG A 31 31.09 1.05 3.87
N SER A 32 32.21 0.67 3.29
CA SER A 32 33.48 0.45 4.01
C SER A 32 34.52 1.46 3.46
N PRO A 33 34.62 2.66 4.07
CA PRO A 33 35.64 3.61 3.64
C PRO A 33 37.02 3.07 4.00
N GLY A 34 38.01 3.35 3.14
CA GLY A 34 39.40 2.87 3.35
C GLY A 34 40.09 3.38 4.63
N LYS A 35 39.59 4.48 5.21
CA LYS A 35 39.92 4.97 6.55
C LYS A 35 38.63 5.24 7.31
N GLY A 36 38.38 4.50 8.39
CA GLY A 36 37.20 4.64 9.24
C GLY A 36 36.44 3.32 9.46
N ARG A 37 35.40 3.38 10.31
CA ARG A 37 34.59 2.20 10.61
C ARG A 37 33.56 2.01 9.50
N ALA A 38 33.29 0.76 9.12
CA ALA A 38 32.23 0.40 8.22
C ALA A 38 30.86 0.80 8.80
N PHE A 39 29.99 1.28 7.93
CA PHE A 39 28.62 1.64 8.27
C PHE A 39 27.64 1.18 7.16
N CYS A 40 26.39 1.06 7.53
CA CYS A 40 25.30 0.78 6.60
C CYS A 40 24.46 2.05 6.45
N GLN A 41 24.33 2.56 5.24
CA GLN A 41 23.46 3.66 4.90
C GLN A 41 22.08 3.10 4.50
N VAL A 42 21.07 3.47 5.26
CA VAL A 42 19.74 2.87 5.17
C VAL A 42 18.71 3.97 4.92
N LYS A 43 17.89 3.79 3.89
CA LYS A 43 16.67 4.60 3.71
C LYS A 43 15.51 3.94 4.41
N LEU A 44 14.90 4.67 5.29
CA LEU A 44 13.79 4.25 6.12
C LEU A 44 12.52 5.00 5.73
N ARG A 45 11.38 4.29 5.68
CA ARG A 45 10.06 4.90 5.51
C ARG A 45 9.24 4.65 6.76
N ASN A 46 8.79 5.71 7.40
CA ASN A 46 7.90 5.61 8.56
C ASN A 46 6.57 4.98 8.15
N LEU A 47 6.11 4.00 8.91
CA LEU A 47 4.87 3.28 8.59
C LEU A 47 3.61 4.10 8.90
N LEU A 48 3.67 5.06 9.83
CA LEU A 48 2.51 5.89 10.21
C LEU A 48 2.35 7.10 9.27
N ASP A 49 3.38 7.92 9.14
CA ASP A 49 3.32 9.17 8.37
C ASP A 49 3.83 9.06 6.92
N GLY A 50 4.46 7.93 6.58
CA GLY A 50 5.01 7.65 5.25
C GLY A 50 6.28 8.44 4.91
N LEU A 51 6.78 9.28 5.82
CA LEU A 51 7.96 10.09 5.62
C LEU A 51 9.21 9.23 5.47
N GLN A 52 10.08 9.63 4.56
CA GLN A 52 11.36 8.95 4.36
C GLN A 52 12.47 9.69 5.09
N THR A 53 13.37 8.93 5.69
CA THR A 53 14.58 9.42 6.32
C THR A 53 15.75 8.53 5.98
N GLU A 54 16.95 9.09 5.99
CA GLU A 54 18.18 8.35 5.75
C GLU A 54 19.01 8.31 7.02
N VAL A 55 19.43 7.10 7.41
CA VAL A 55 20.14 6.84 8.66
C VAL A 55 21.40 6.04 8.35
N LYS A 56 22.46 6.31 9.11
CA LYS A 56 23.72 5.54 9.06
C LYS A 56 23.83 4.73 10.34
N PHE A 57 23.73 3.42 10.23
CA PHE A 57 24.01 2.50 11.33
C PHE A 57 25.47 2.07 11.28
N ARG A 58 26.15 2.03 12.42
CA ARG A 58 27.46 1.41 12.50
C ARG A 58 27.33 -0.09 12.24
N ALA A 59 28.35 -0.72 11.68
CA ALA A 59 28.31 -2.14 11.34
C ALA A 59 27.98 -3.05 12.53
N ASP A 60 28.42 -2.66 13.73
CA ASP A 60 28.23 -3.35 15.01
C ASP A 60 27.06 -2.84 15.84
N GLU A 61 26.38 -1.79 15.40
CA GLU A 61 25.22 -1.21 16.09
C GLU A 61 24.04 -2.17 16.10
N GLN A 62 23.41 -2.34 17.26
CA GLN A 62 22.22 -3.18 17.41
C GLN A 62 20.97 -2.41 17.01
N VAL A 63 20.28 -2.89 15.99
CA VAL A 63 19.03 -2.33 15.49
C VAL A 63 17.88 -3.27 15.86
N GLU A 64 16.86 -2.76 16.53
CA GLU A 64 15.69 -3.54 16.90
C GLU A 64 14.84 -3.83 15.66
N ARG A 65 14.78 -5.11 15.30
CA ARG A 65 13.91 -5.60 14.22
C ARG A 65 12.59 -6.03 14.81
N LEU A 66 11.50 -5.51 14.24
CA LEU A 66 10.15 -5.85 14.62
C LEU A 66 9.56 -6.88 13.65
N SER A 67 8.80 -7.82 14.20
CA SER A 67 7.93 -8.70 13.41
C SER A 67 6.54 -8.11 13.42
N LEU A 68 5.96 -7.94 12.23
CA LEU A 68 4.57 -7.55 12.07
C LEU A 68 3.71 -8.80 11.87
N GLU A 69 2.54 -8.79 12.46
CA GLU A 69 1.50 -9.77 12.21
C GLU A 69 0.67 -9.28 11.02
N GLN A 70 0.44 -10.14 10.03
CA GLN A 70 -0.41 -9.83 8.89
C GLN A 70 -1.71 -10.59 9.05
N MET A 71 -2.82 -9.85 9.03
CA MET A 71 -4.15 -10.42 9.11
C MET A 71 -4.92 -10.13 7.83
N LYS A 72 -5.60 -11.16 7.31
CA LYS A 72 -6.51 -11.01 6.18
C LYS A 72 -7.84 -10.48 6.68
N MET A 73 -8.22 -9.32 6.17
CA MET A 73 -9.41 -8.61 6.58
C MET A 73 -10.29 -8.32 5.36
N GLU A 74 -11.58 -8.21 5.59
CA GLU A 74 -12.57 -7.83 4.59
C GLU A 74 -13.10 -6.44 4.92
N TYR A 75 -13.05 -5.52 3.96
CA TYR A 75 -13.67 -4.21 4.11
C TYR A 75 -15.18 -4.33 4.01
N LEU A 76 -15.91 -3.78 4.99
CA LEU A 76 -17.37 -3.86 5.04
C LEU A 76 -18.04 -2.56 4.60
N TYR A 77 -17.79 -1.49 5.33
CA TYR A 77 -18.43 -0.18 5.12
C TYR A 77 -17.65 0.95 5.79
N ASN A 78 -18.08 2.16 5.52
CA ASN A 78 -17.63 3.37 6.19
C ASN A 78 -18.79 3.99 6.98
N ASP A 79 -18.52 4.43 8.21
CA ASP A 79 -19.45 5.17 9.07
C ASP A 79 -18.70 6.31 9.81
N PRO A 80 -19.39 7.12 10.65
CA PRO A 80 -18.75 8.21 11.40
C PRO A 80 -17.64 7.75 12.36
N SER A 81 -17.54 6.46 12.69
CA SER A 81 -16.48 5.89 13.52
C SER A 81 -15.23 5.51 12.71
N GLY A 82 -15.33 5.52 11.39
CA GLY A 82 -14.26 5.17 10.44
C GLY A 82 -14.62 4.05 9.49
N HIS A 83 -13.61 3.46 8.88
CA HIS A 83 -13.74 2.35 7.94
C HIS A 83 -13.70 1.02 8.67
N CYS A 84 -14.80 0.26 8.55
CA CYS A 84 -14.97 -1.02 9.22
C CYS A 84 -14.34 -2.17 8.42
N PHE A 85 -13.49 -2.94 9.07
CA PHE A 85 -12.87 -4.15 8.54
C PHE A 85 -13.16 -5.34 9.46
N MET A 86 -13.43 -6.48 8.87
CA MET A 86 -13.70 -7.74 9.58
C MET A 86 -12.57 -8.73 9.33
N ASN A 87 -12.07 -9.33 10.38
CA ASN A 87 -11.11 -10.41 10.28
C ASN A 87 -11.77 -11.65 9.65
N CYS A 88 -11.16 -12.18 8.58
CA CYS A 88 -11.73 -13.32 7.84
C CYS A 88 -11.71 -14.65 8.63
N GLU A 89 -10.94 -14.74 9.73
CA GLU A 89 -10.80 -15.94 10.54
C GLU A 89 -11.59 -15.85 11.86
N THR A 90 -11.46 -14.71 12.58
CA THR A 90 -12.09 -14.52 13.91
C THR A 90 -13.43 -13.81 13.84
N TYR A 91 -13.76 -13.16 12.69
CA TYR A 91 -14.94 -12.33 12.48
C TYR A 91 -15.01 -11.09 13.40
N GLU A 92 -13.91 -10.77 14.07
CA GLU A 92 -13.79 -9.54 14.84
C GLU A 92 -13.72 -8.33 13.91
N GLN A 93 -14.40 -7.26 14.31
CA GLN A 93 -14.44 -6.02 13.55
C GLN A 93 -13.53 -4.97 14.19
N ILE A 94 -12.82 -4.24 13.35
CA ILE A 94 -12.01 -3.10 13.73
C ILE A 94 -12.37 -1.89 12.86
N PHE A 95 -12.17 -0.70 13.41
CA PHE A 95 -12.33 0.55 12.67
C PHE A 95 -10.97 1.19 12.45
N LEU A 96 -10.72 1.62 11.22
CA LEU A 96 -9.50 2.31 10.83
C LEU A 96 -9.82 3.73 10.40
N ASP A 97 -8.97 4.66 10.79
CA ASP A 97 -9.08 6.06 10.40
C ASP A 97 -8.64 6.26 8.94
N GLU A 98 -9.20 7.28 8.28
CA GLU A 98 -8.82 7.67 6.92
C GLU A 98 -7.32 7.98 6.80
N GLU A 99 -6.71 8.52 7.86
CA GLU A 99 -5.29 8.84 7.87
C GLU A 99 -4.39 7.61 7.67
N LEU A 100 -4.80 6.45 8.21
CA LEU A 100 -4.09 5.19 8.01
C LEU A 100 -4.31 4.62 6.62
N LEU A 101 -5.51 4.75 6.07
CA LEU A 101 -5.90 4.23 4.75
C LEU A 101 -5.35 5.07 3.61
N LYS A 102 -5.31 6.40 3.76
CA LYS A 102 -4.79 7.35 2.76
C LYS A 102 -5.38 7.10 1.37
N GLU A 103 -4.51 6.92 0.39
CA GLU A 103 -4.88 6.67 -1.01
C GLU A 103 -5.59 5.32 -1.21
N SER A 104 -5.46 4.38 -0.26
CA SER A 104 -6.10 3.06 -0.34
C SER A 104 -7.62 3.15 -0.38
N ILE A 105 -8.22 4.19 0.19
CA ILE A 105 -9.67 4.41 0.22
C ILE A 105 -10.27 4.40 -1.19
N LYS A 106 -9.57 4.96 -2.17
CA LYS A 106 -10.01 5.06 -3.56
C LYS A 106 -10.18 3.70 -4.27
N PHE A 107 -9.68 2.64 -3.65
CA PHE A 107 -9.73 1.27 -4.18
C PHE A 107 -10.59 0.33 -3.33
N LEU A 108 -11.18 0.84 -2.23
CA LEU A 108 -11.98 0.02 -1.31
C LEU A 108 -13.45 0.02 -1.69
N LEU A 109 -13.95 -1.15 -1.99
CA LEU A 109 -15.38 -1.44 -2.09
C LEU A 109 -15.77 -2.48 -1.02
N PRO A 110 -17.03 -2.51 -0.58
CA PRO A 110 -17.53 -3.58 0.29
C PRO A 110 -17.13 -4.96 -0.24
N ASN A 111 -16.73 -5.84 0.67
CA ASN A 111 -16.19 -7.18 0.42
C ASN A 111 -14.79 -7.22 -0.24
N THR A 112 -14.07 -6.09 -0.31
CA THR A 112 -12.68 -6.10 -0.75
C THR A 112 -11.80 -6.75 0.32
N LEU A 113 -11.04 -7.78 -0.08
CA LEU A 113 -10.08 -8.45 0.80
C LEU A 113 -8.76 -7.68 0.81
N VAL A 114 -8.27 -7.35 1.99
CA VAL A 114 -7.03 -6.63 2.23
C VAL A 114 -6.15 -7.37 3.23
N GLN A 115 -4.89 -7.02 3.30
CA GLN A 115 -4.00 -7.45 4.38
C GLN A 115 -3.68 -6.25 5.26
N ILE A 116 -3.90 -6.36 6.56
CA ILE A 116 -3.58 -5.32 7.53
C ILE A 116 -2.39 -5.81 8.36
N GLU A 117 -1.39 -4.95 8.46
CA GLU A 117 -0.18 -5.20 9.25
C GLU A 117 -0.35 -4.64 10.65
N PHE A 118 -0.13 -5.49 11.66
CA PHE A 118 -0.23 -5.12 13.07
C PHE A 118 1.11 -5.24 13.78
N TYR A 119 1.33 -4.32 14.71
CA TYR A 119 2.38 -4.43 15.69
C TYR A 119 1.78 -4.27 17.08
N LYS A 120 1.82 -5.33 17.89
CA LYS A 120 1.21 -5.37 19.24
C LYS A 120 -0.24 -4.86 19.19
N GLU A 121 -1.08 -5.49 18.40
CA GLU A 121 -2.51 -5.18 18.21
C GLU A 121 -2.80 -3.81 17.55
N LYS A 122 -1.80 -2.97 17.33
CA LYS A 122 -1.96 -1.68 16.66
C LYS A 122 -1.81 -1.84 15.15
N PRO A 123 -2.81 -1.43 14.35
CA PRO A 123 -2.69 -1.42 12.90
C PRO A 123 -1.67 -0.36 12.45
N LEU A 124 -0.79 -0.71 11.53
CA LEU A 124 0.27 0.15 11.02
C LEU A 124 0.15 0.45 9.53
N GLY A 125 -0.56 -0.38 8.79
CA GLY A 125 -0.72 -0.20 7.37
C GLY A 125 -1.67 -1.21 6.76
N VAL A 126 -2.23 -0.84 5.61
CA VAL A 126 -3.14 -1.66 4.81
C VAL A 126 -2.47 -1.95 3.46
N SER A 127 -2.45 -3.22 3.09
CA SER A 127 -1.99 -3.70 1.80
C SER A 127 -3.19 -4.16 0.98
N LEU A 128 -3.41 -3.50 -0.15
CA LEU A 128 -4.44 -3.88 -1.11
C LEU A 128 -3.98 -5.05 -1.99
N PRO A 129 -4.91 -5.81 -2.60
CA PRO A 129 -4.56 -6.74 -3.68
C PRO A 129 -3.93 -5.95 -4.85
N GLU A 130 -3.18 -6.60 -5.72
CA GLU A 130 -2.48 -5.96 -6.85
C GLU A 130 -3.42 -5.23 -7.81
N ALA A 131 -4.64 -5.74 -7.95
CA ALA A 131 -5.70 -5.14 -8.75
C ALA A 131 -7.05 -5.29 -8.07
N VAL A 132 -7.92 -4.33 -8.32
CA VAL A 132 -9.33 -4.32 -7.91
C VAL A 132 -10.23 -4.14 -9.12
N GLU A 133 -11.45 -4.67 -9.02
CA GLU A 133 -12.49 -4.49 -10.03
C GLU A 133 -13.41 -3.34 -9.61
N LEU A 134 -13.50 -2.31 -10.45
CA LEU A 134 -14.30 -1.12 -10.20
C LEU A 134 -15.21 -0.85 -11.41
N GLU A 135 -16.42 -0.37 -11.15
CA GLU A 135 -17.37 0.02 -12.20
C GLU A 135 -17.08 1.44 -12.66
N VAL A 136 -17.18 1.65 -13.99
CA VAL A 136 -17.09 2.97 -14.61
C VAL A 136 -18.40 3.71 -14.38
N ALA A 137 -18.37 4.70 -13.47
CA ALA A 137 -19.53 5.53 -13.17
C ALA A 137 -19.80 6.56 -14.28
N GLU A 138 -18.74 7.16 -14.83
CA GLU A 138 -18.84 8.18 -15.87
C GLU A 138 -17.63 8.16 -16.79
N THR A 139 -17.86 8.24 -18.10
CA THR A 139 -16.83 8.41 -19.14
C THR A 139 -17.45 8.97 -20.41
N ASP A 140 -16.62 9.59 -21.25
CA ASP A 140 -17.06 10.05 -22.57
C ASP A 140 -17.58 8.90 -23.45
N PRO A 141 -18.54 9.15 -24.34
CA PRO A 141 -18.99 8.16 -25.31
C PRO A 141 -17.83 7.63 -26.17
N PRO A 142 -17.92 6.38 -26.64
CA PRO A 142 -16.90 5.82 -27.52
C PRO A 142 -16.87 6.61 -28.85
N LEU A 143 -15.70 7.12 -29.22
CA LEU A 143 -15.50 7.81 -30.49
C LEU A 143 -15.52 6.81 -31.64
N LYS A 144 -16.47 6.91 -32.55
CA LYS A 144 -16.53 6.11 -33.79
C LYS A 144 -15.28 6.40 -34.65
N GLY A 145 -14.48 5.38 -34.91
CA GLY A 145 -13.27 5.48 -35.73
C GLY A 145 -11.97 5.76 -34.97
N ALA A 146 -11.98 5.85 -33.65
CA ALA A 146 -10.76 5.90 -32.87
C ALA A 146 -10.03 4.54 -32.94
N THR A 147 -8.79 4.55 -33.45
CA THR A 147 -7.91 3.39 -33.43
C THR A 147 -7.52 3.06 -31.99
N ALA A 148 -7.28 1.80 -31.69
CA ALA A 148 -6.86 1.32 -30.36
C ALA A 148 -5.55 1.94 -29.86
N SER A 149 -4.82 2.66 -30.73
CA SER A 149 -3.56 3.33 -30.46
C SER A 149 -3.72 4.84 -30.12
N GLY A 150 -4.95 5.36 -30.02
CA GLY A 150 -5.19 6.74 -29.58
C GLY A 150 -4.95 6.90 -28.08
N SER A 151 -4.62 8.14 -27.64
CA SER A 151 -4.64 8.50 -26.22
C SER A 151 -5.98 8.13 -25.62
N GLY A 152 -5.99 7.33 -24.53
CA GLY A 152 -7.20 6.92 -23.84
C GLY A 152 -8.03 8.12 -23.39
N LYS A 153 -9.24 7.87 -22.92
CA LYS A 153 -10.14 8.87 -22.37
C LYS A 153 -10.22 8.77 -20.85
N PRO A 154 -10.54 9.86 -20.14
CA PRO A 154 -10.75 9.81 -18.70
C PRO A 154 -12.04 9.06 -18.38
N ALA A 155 -12.01 8.29 -17.31
CA ALA A 155 -13.17 7.63 -16.73
C ALA A 155 -13.16 7.82 -15.21
N THR A 156 -14.29 8.22 -14.66
CA THR A 156 -14.52 8.29 -13.22
C THR A 156 -15.14 6.97 -12.77
N LEU A 157 -14.53 6.33 -11.80
CA LEU A 157 -15.00 5.07 -11.24
C LEU A 157 -15.97 5.30 -10.08
N GLU A 158 -16.71 4.28 -9.68
CA GLU A 158 -17.69 4.32 -8.58
C GLU A 158 -17.13 4.79 -7.23
N THR A 159 -15.82 4.65 -7.02
CA THR A 159 -15.10 5.16 -5.83
C THR A 159 -14.66 6.62 -5.97
N GLY A 160 -14.94 7.28 -7.09
CA GLY A 160 -14.46 8.62 -7.41
C GLY A 160 -13.01 8.67 -7.96
N LEU A 161 -12.35 7.52 -8.12
CA LEU A 161 -11.03 7.45 -8.74
C LEU A 161 -11.15 7.76 -10.24
N VAL A 162 -10.30 8.66 -10.74
CA VAL A 162 -10.22 8.98 -12.17
C VAL A 162 -9.05 8.23 -12.79
N VAL A 163 -9.31 7.45 -13.83
CA VAL A 163 -8.30 6.67 -14.55
C VAL A 163 -8.41 6.92 -16.06
N THR A 164 -7.30 6.72 -16.77
CA THR A 164 -7.32 6.74 -18.22
C THR A 164 -7.66 5.35 -18.76
N VAL A 165 -8.72 5.25 -19.53
CA VAL A 165 -9.18 4.00 -20.12
C VAL A 165 -9.15 4.04 -21.66
N PRO A 166 -9.10 2.89 -22.35
CA PRO A 166 -9.25 2.82 -23.79
C PRO A 166 -10.60 3.40 -24.27
N ASN A 167 -10.63 3.94 -25.48
CA ASN A 167 -11.80 4.61 -26.04
C ASN A 167 -13.06 3.73 -26.16
N PHE A 168 -12.92 2.41 -26.17
CA PHE A 168 -14.03 1.45 -26.28
C PHE A 168 -14.73 1.13 -24.94
N ILE A 169 -14.20 1.61 -23.82
CA ILE A 169 -14.80 1.40 -22.49
C ILE A 169 -16.01 2.32 -22.35
N GLU A 170 -17.11 1.78 -21.83
CA GLU A 170 -18.38 2.48 -21.65
C GLU A 170 -18.76 2.59 -20.17
N THR A 171 -19.65 3.54 -19.87
CA THR A 171 -20.25 3.67 -18.53
C THR A 171 -21.00 2.39 -18.16
N GLY A 172 -20.88 1.93 -16.90
CA GLY A 172 -21.48 0.70 -16.39
C GLY A 172 -20.62 -0.56 -16.63
N GLU A 173 -19.48 -0.42 -17.31
CA GLU A 173 -18.54 -1.54 -17.44
C GLU A 173 -17.62 -1.67 -16.21
N LYS A 174 -17.33 -2.92 -15.83
CA LYS A 174 -16.34 -3.21 -14.79
C LYS A 174 -14.95 -3.37 -15.40
N ILE A 175 -13.99 -2.71 -14.80
CA ILE A 175 -12.60 -2.72 -15.22
C ILE A 175 -11.70 -3.11 -14.06
N LYS A 176 -10.56 -3.74 -14.36
CA LYS A 176 -9.49 -3.98 -13.39
C LYS A 176 -8.51 -2.82 -13.41
N VAL A 177 -8.21 -2.33 -12.22
CA VAL A 177 -7.31 -1.21 -11.98
C VAL A 177 -6.19 -1.66 -11.06
N SER A 178 -4.96 -1.32 -11.40
CA SER A 178 -3.80 -1.56 -10.53
C SER A 178 -3.86 -0.68 -9.28
N THR A 179 -3.81 -1.26 -8.12
CA THR A 179 -3.80 -0.52 -6.85
C THR A 179 -2.46 0.18 -6.58
N THR A 180 -1.40 -0.25 -7.25
CA THR A 180 -0.05 0.33 -7.12
C THR A 180 0.13 1.57 -7.98
N SER A 181 -0.33 1.52 -9.24
CA SER A 181 -0.13 2.61 -10.21
C SER A 181 -1.39 3.45 -10.47
N GLY A 182 -2.56 2.98 -10.05
CA GLY A 182 -3.84 3.60 -10.34
C GLY A 182 -4.27 3.50 -11.81
N ASN A 183 -3.62 2.65 -12.61
CA ASN A 183 -3.87 2.56 -14.04
C ASN A 183 -4.83 1.42 -14.39
N TYR A 184 -5.58 1.62 -15.48
CA TYR A 184 -6.36 0.58 -16.12
C TYR A 184 -5.46 -0.60 -16.53
N LEU A 185 -5.88 -1.82 -16.26
CA LEU A 185 -5.21 -3.05 -16.66
C LEU A 185 -5.98 -3.76 -17.78
N GLU A 186 -7.20 -4.13 -17.51
CA GLU A 186 -8.05 -4.88 -18.43
C GLU A 186 -9.54 -4.69 -18.09
N ARG A 187 -10.41 -5.08 -19.02
CA ARG A 187 -11.85 -5.21 -18.74
C ARG A 187 -12.08 -6.42 -17.82
N ALA A 188 -12.88 -6.26 -16.77
CA ALA A 188 -13.26 -7.40 -15.93
C ALA A 188 -14.07 -8.41 -16.76
N LYS A 189 -13.75 -9.69 -16.60
CA LYS A 189 -14.52 -10.75 -17.25
C LYS A 189 -15.91 -10.85 -16.58
N LYS A 190 -16.94 -10.95 -17.41
CA LYS A 190 -18.30 -11.27 -16.95
C LYS A 190 -18.36 -12.66 -16.35
#